data_9697f68604ac8377e0614f28a09d5472
#
_entry.id   9697f68604ac8377e0614f28a09d5472
#
_cell.length_a   1.000
_cell.length_b   1.000
_cell.length_c   1.000
_cell.angle_alpha   90.00
_cell.angle_beta   90.00
_cell.angle_gamma   90.00
#
_symmetry.space_group_name_H-M   'P 1'
#
loop_
_entity.id
_entity.type
_entity.pdbx_description
1 polymer ?
#
loop_
_entity_poly.entity_id
_entity_poly.type
_entity_poly.pdbx_seq_one_letter_code
_entity_poly.pdbx_strand_id
1 'polypeptide(L)'
;MINKPELKSRLRLFALPTGTDYRMVEALRDNPVADITDDGNRLLYQASPDEFFALYGSGTTIINAHAFDSVTLSALQFLSRHPLTDLVLAGRFSKAALRLFRESADNLGVVLDINATPEPRLFTTKMDNGVAAAFEPNAGFANESEAFSACLAPSLGVRGALHWTQLWKHEASLPAMRSGLRKLDAFYSVARLLARTTASAVNWSEIGRLAQIPSVTILEWVKLLEKFALLDIVPAVNLKPQRRTLDRPKVYWRHPGLCLWLSGQMNCCPDTLRLALFENAVYLALCDIYPGTTFAHFADTNHVTCPLVVDINGRYQAYYICENDEQRELSLRHHKSLVRTGRFHPQAGLIAYQGMTIPALITYVEVAVASRK
;
A
#
# COMPACT_ATOMS: atom_id res chain seq x y z
N MET A 1 -11.75 42.33 19.14
CA MET A 1 -12.11 40.96 19.59
C MET A 1 -11.02 40.03 19.03
N ILE A 2 -10.16 39.56 19.93
CA ILE A 2 -9.11 38.59 19.57
C ILE A 2 -9.82 37.24 19.43
N ASN A 3 -9.94 36.73 18.18
CA ASN A 3 -10.40 35.36 17.96
C ASN A 3 -9.48 34.41 18.74
N LYS A 4 -9.97 33.92 19.89
CA LYS A 4 -9.33 32.77 20.53
C LYS A 4 -9.39 31.61 19.53
N PRO A 5 -8.27 30.95 19.21
CA PRO A 5 -8.34 29.74 18.41
C PRO A 5 -9.26 28.76 19.14
N GLU A 6 -10.31 28.31 18.47
CA GLU A 6 -11.15 27.22 18.96
C GLU A 6 -10.23 26.03 19.21
N LEU A 7 -9.97 25.72 20.48
CA LEU A 7 -9.24 24.52 20.89
C LEU A 7 -10.12 23.33 20.53
N LYS A 8 -9.77 22.65 19.45
CA LYS A 8 -10.47 21.43 18.98
C LYS A 8 -9.75 20.20 19.50
N SER A 9 -10.50 19.16 19.80
CA SER A 9 -9.95 17.83 20.12
C SER A 9 -9.14 17.30 18.94
N ARG A 10 -8.05 16.60 19.24
CA ARG A 10 -7.10 16.13 18.25
C ARG A 10 -6.87 14.63 18.34
N LEU A 11 -6.95 13.94 17.20
CA LEU A 11 -6.48 12.58 17.03
C LEU A 11 -5.16 12.59 16.25
N ARG A 12 -4.08 12.15 16.91
CA ARG A 12 -2.81 11.87 16.24
C ARG A 12 -2.74 10.40 15.87
N LEU A 13 -2.75 10.11 14.59
CA LEU A 13 -2.72 8.76 14.03
C LEU A 13 -1.35 8.49 13.43
N PHE A 14 -0.62 7.53 13.99
CA PHE A 14 0.65 7.07 13.44
C PHE A 14 0.41 5.82 12.60
N ALA A 15 0.46 6.00 11.26
CA ALA A 15 0.39 4.90 10.31
C ALA A 15 1.78 4.27 10.18
N LEU A 16 1.97 3.10 10.78
CA LEU A 16 3.24 2.40 10.84
C LEU A 16 3.37 1.43 9.66
N PRO A 17 4.57 1.27 9.09
CA PRO A 17 4.86 0.23 8.12
C PRO A 17 4.72 -1.18 8.70
N THR A 18 4.53 -2.15 7.83
CA THR A 18 4.49 -3.57 8.19
C THR A 18 5.82 -3.97 8.85
N GLY A 19 5.74 -4.57 10.05
CA GLY A 19 6.90 -5.03 10.81
C GLY A 19 7.66 -3.93 11.58
N THR A 20 7.18 -2.69 11.57
CA THR A 20 7.78 -1.61 12.36
C THR A 20 7.35 -1.69 13.82
N ASP A 21 8.33 -1.72 14.73
CA ASP A 21 8.09 -1.54 16.15
C ASP A 21 7.80 -0.04 16.40
N TYR A 22 6.70 0.28 17.08
CA TYR A 22 6.32 1.66 17.42
C TYR A 22 7.44 2.41 18.18
N ARG A 23 8.29 1.69 18.94
CA ARG A 23 9.44 2.26 19.68
C ARG A 23 10.52 2.83 18.77
N MET A 24 10.53 2.44 17.51
CA MET A 24 11.44 3.03 16.51
C MET A 24 10.96 4.41 16.03
N VAL A 25 9.72 4.79 16.34
CA VAL A 25 9.18 6.12 16.04
C VAL A 25 9.52 7.05 17.21
N GLU A 26 10.40 8.02 16.97
CA GLU A 26 10.91 8.94 17.98
C GLU A 26 9.77 9.62 18.78
N ALA A 27 8.72 10.07 18.09
CA ALA A 27 7.56 10.71 18.69
C ALA A 27 6.71 9.82 19.63
N LEU A 28 6.92 8.50 19.61
CA LEU A 28 6.17 7.52 20.41
C LEU A 28 7.01 6.83 21.47
N ARG A 29 8.35 6.97 21.40
CA ARG A 29 9.30 6.17 22.18
C ARG A 29 9.11 6.30 23.69
N ASP A 30 8.86 7.51 24.16
CA ASP A 30 8.82 7.84 25.58
C ASP A 30 7.39 7.88 26.15
N ASN A 31 6.37 7.64 25.33
CA ASN A 31 4.99 7.63 25.79
C ASN A 31 4.65 6.32 26.51
N PRO A 32 3.87 6.36 27.59
CA PRO A 32 3.19 5.17 28.08
C PRO A 32 2.39 4.50 26.97
N VAL A 33 2.30 3.16 27.00
CA VAL A 33 1.68 2.39 25.92
C VAL A 33 0.53 1.54 26.44
N ALA A 34 -0.59 1.58 25.75
CA ALA A 34 -1.71 0.65 25.91
C ALA A 34 -1.86 -0.20 24.64
N ASP A 35 -1.54 -1.48 24.74
CA ASP A 35 -1.78 -2.42 23.63
C ASP A 35 -3.24 -2.87 23.64
N ILE A 36 -4.01 -2.45 22.63
CA ILE A 36 -5.43 -2.83 22.54
C ILE A 36 -5.63 -4.33 22.29
N THR A 37 -4.59 -5.06 21.92
CA THR A 37 -4.66 -6.51 21.73
C THR A 37 -4.48 -7.31 23.01
N ASP A 38 -4.02 -6.69 24.10
CA ASP A 38 -3.98 -7.31 25.42
C ASP A 38 -5.40 -7.63 25.91
N ASP A 39 -5.57 -8.78 26.55
CA ASP A 39 -6.89 -9.26 26.92
C ASP A 39 -7.69 -8.28 27.80
N GLY A 40 -7.03 -7.64 28.77
CA GLY A 40 -7.67 -6.65 29.63
C GLY A 40 -8.12 -5.42 28.87
N ASN A 41 -7.25 -4.84 28.04
CA ASN A 41 -7.54 -3.68 27.22
C ASN A 41 -8.62 -3.98 26.18
N ARG A 42 -8.56 -5.14 25.56
CA ARG A 42 -9.56 -5.60 24.60
C ARG A 42 -10.94 -5.73 25.22
N LEU A 43 -11.03 -6.37 26.38
CA LEU A 43 -12.30 -6.54 27.07
C LEU A 43 -12.89 -5.21 27.52
N LEU A 44 -12.07 -4.30 28.07
CA LEU A 44 -12.48 -2.96 28.42
C LEU A 44 -13.01 -2.19 27.21
N TYR A 45 -12.24 -2.19 26.10
CA TYR A 45 -12.66 -1.54 24.86
C TYR A 45 -13.98 -2.11 24.30
N GLN A 46 -14.16 -3.43 24.34
CA GLN A 46 -15.38 -4.09 23.86
C GLN A 46 -16.60 -3.80 24.76
N ALA A 47 -16.38 -3.68 26.05
CA ALA A 47 -17.44 -3.37 27.02
C ALA A 47 -17.84 -1.88 26.96
N SER A 48 -16.88 -0.98 26.94
CA SER A 48 -17.07 0.47 26.91
C SER A 48 -15.92 1.19 26.21
N PRO A 49 -16.02 1.50 24.92
CA PRO A 49 -15.02 2.26 24.20
C PRO A 49 -14.72 3.62 24.88
N ASP A 50 -15.75 4.28 25.40
CA ASP A 50 -15.60 5.59 26.04
C ASP A 50 -14.77 5.52 27.33
N GLU A 51 -15.00 4.51 28.17
CA GLU A 51 -14.20 4.29 29.39
C GLU A 51 -12.76 3.92 29.04
N PHE A 52 -12.56 3.13 27.98
CA PHE A 52 -11.22 2.80 27.49
C PHE A 52 -10.46 4.05 27.07
N PHE A 53 -11.06 4.92 26.23
CA PHE A 53 -10.40 6.14 25.79
C PHE A 53 -10.24 7.17 26.90
N ALA A 54 -11.17 7.23 27.85
CA ALA A 54 -11.04 8.08 29.03
C ALA A 54 -9.86 7.66 29.93
N LEU A 55 -9.65 6.34 30.07
CA LEU A 55 -8.54 5.79 30.85
C LEU A 55 -7.18 6.07 30.20
N TYR A 56 -7.08 5.93 28.87
CA TYR A 56 -5.84 6.07 28.10
C TYR A 56 -5.74 7.40 27.34
N GLY A 57 -6.59 8.38 27.66
CA GLY A 57 -6.51 9.75 27.12
C GLY A 57 -5.23 10.46 27.52
N SER A 58 -4.92 11.53 26.82
CA SER A 58 -3.77 12.43 26.93
C SER A 58 -2.45 11.84 27.49
N GLY A 59 -1.53 11.55 26.57
CA GLY A 59 -0.15 11.16 26.88
C GLY A 59 0.13 9.66 26.74
N THR A 60 -0.89 8.81 26.58
CA THR A 60 -0.72 7.37 26.29
C THR A 60 -0.85 7.08 24.81
N THR A 61 0.04 6.27 24.26
CA THR A 61 -0.07 5.77 22.89
C THR A 61 -0.82 4.44 22.89
N ILE A 62 -1.99 4.40 22.22
CA ILE A 62 -2.73 3.16 21.99
C ILE A 62 -2.15 2.49 20.75
N ILE A 63 -1.50 1.35 20.93
CA ILE A 63 -0.87 0.60 19.82
C ILE A 63 -1.79 -0.50 19.31
N ASN A 64 -1.45 -1.02 18.12
CA ASN A 64 -2.21 -2.04 17.40
C ASN A 64 -3.65 -1.64 17.10
N ALA A 65 -3.92 -0.34 16.94
CA ALA A 65 -5.26 0.21 16.69
C ALA A 65 -5.95 -0.38 15.44
N HIS A 66 -5.18 -0.93 14.50
CA HIS A 66 -5.68 -1.62 13.31
C HIS A 66 -6.27 -3.02 13.58
N ALA A 67 -6.04 -3.58 14.77
CA ALA A 67 -6.52 -4.93 15.11
C ALA A 67 -8.06 -5.01 15.20
N PHE A 68 -8.72 -3.86 15.38
CA PHE A 68 -10.17 -3.76 15.39
C PHE A 68 -10.62 -2.60 14.50
N ASP A 69 -11.54 -2.86 13.57
CA ASP A 69 -12.00 -1.88 12.57
C ASP A 69 -12.62 -0.63 13.19
N SER A 70 -13.22 -0.77 14.34
CA SER A 70 -13.96 0.32 15.00
C SER A 70 -13.09 1.26 15.82
N VAL A 71 -11.86 0.89 16.19
CA VAL A 71 -11.05 1.67 17.17
C VAL A 71 -10.87 3.13 16.76
N THR A 72 -10.41 3.37 15.54
CA THR A 72 -10.17 4.75 15.08
C THR A 72 -11.47 5.54 14.94
N LEU A 73 -12.53 4.91 14.44
CA LEU A 73 -13.84 5.55 14.33
C LEU A 73 -14.46 5.85 15.71
N SER A 74 -14.34 4.90 16.65
CA SER A 74 -14.79 5.10 18.05
C SER A 74 -13.98 6.19 18.72
N ALA A 75 -12.67 6.29 18.47
CA ALA A 75 -11.84 7.37 18.99
C ALA A 75 -12.27 8.75 18.46
N LEU A 76 -12.60 8.85 17.17
CA LEU A 76 -13.14 10.08 16.58
C LEU A 76 -14.49 10.45 17.19
N GLN A 77 -15.38 9.48 17.40
CA GLN A 77 -16.68 9.70 18.07
C GLN A 77 -16.50 10.11 19.53
N PHE A 78 -15.57 9.51 20.27
CA PHE A 78 -15.23 9.90 21.62
C PHE A 78 -14.75 11.35 21.65
N LEU A 79 -13.80 11.72 20.81
CA LEU A 79 -13.23 13.08 20.75
C LEU A 79 -14.26 14.14 20.36
N SER A 80 -15.23 13.82 19.51
CA SER A 80 -16.31 14.76 19.16
C SER A 80 -17.20 15.12 20.35
N ARG A 81 -17.29 14.23 21.36
CA ARG A 81 -18.07 14.44 22.59
C ARG A 81 -17.24 15.00 23.74
N HIS A 82 -15.91 14.88 23.68
CA HIS A 82 -14.98 15.30 24.72
C HIS A 82 -14.03 16.36 24.17
N PRO A 83 -14.44 17.63 24.08
CA PRO A 83 -13.60 18.71 23.59
C PRO A 83 -12.36 18.90 24.46
N LEU A 84 -11.26 19.33 23.86
CA LEU A 84 -9.95 19.54 24.49
C LEU A 84 -9.20 18.24 24.88
N THR A 85 -9.64 17.10 24.39
CA THR A 85 -8.96 15.83 24.60
C THR A 85 -8.10 15.49 23.38
N ASP A 86 -6.88 15.01 23.62
CA ASP A 86 -5.98 14.48 22.60
C ASP A 86 -5.85 12.98 22.77
N LEU A 87 -5.90 12.25 21.67
CA LEU A 87 -5.61 10.82 21.62
C LEU A 87 -4.46 10.53 20.64
N VAL A 88 -3.67 9.51 20.95
CA VAL A 88 -2.60 9.02 20.10
C VAL A 88 -2.85 7.55 19.78
N LEU A 89 -3.07 7.25 18.50
CA LEU A 89 -3.22 5.88 18.02
C LEU A 89 -2.04 5.53 17.12
N ALA A 90 -1.53 4.32 17.25
CA ALA A 90 -0.52 3.77 16.36
C ALA A 90 -0.96 2.42 15.81
N GLY A 91 -0.77 2.21 14.52
CA GLY A 91 -1.16 0.97 13.86
C GLY A 91 -0.88 1.00 12.37
N ARG A 92 -1.32 -0.03 11.66
CA ARG A 92 -1.23 -0.14 10.21
C ARG A 92 -2.60 0.09 9.60
N PHE A 93 -2.67 0.96 8.63
CA PHE A 93 -3.94 1.33 8.05
C PHE A 93 -3.85 1.29 6.52
N SER A 94 -4.86 0.70 5.90
CA SER A 94 -4.99 0.75 4.45
C SER A 94 -5.29 2.18 3.98
N LYS A 95 -4.99 2.48 2.71
CA LYS A 95 -5.34 3.78 2.12
C LYS A 95 -6.84 4.07 2.19
N ALA A 96 -7.67 3.03 2.01
CA ALA A 96 -9.11 3.15 2.12
C ALA A 96 -9.53 3.50 3.54
N ALA A 97 -8.93 2.87 4.56
CA ALA A 97 -9.17 3.20 5.96
C ALA A 97 -8.77 4.64 6.29
N LEU A 98 -7.58 5.08 5.86
CA LEU A 98 -7.11 6.46 6.10
C LEU A 98 -8.02 7.51 5.43
N ARG A 99 -8.58 7.22 4.25
CA ARG A 99 -9.56 8.09 3.60
C ARG A 99 -10.85 8.17 4.42
N LEU A 100 -11.40 7.02 4.83
CA LEU A 100 -12.59 6.96 5.67
C LEU A 100 -12.40 7.73 6.97
N PHE A 101 -11.23 7.64 7.60
CA PHE A 101 -10.95 8.36 8.85
C PHE A 101 -10.90 9.88 8.64
N ARG A 102 -10.35 10.37 7.53
CA ARG A 102 -10.36 11.80 7.18
C ARG A 102 -11.79 12.29 6.99
N GLU A 103 -12.58 11.63 6.17
CA GLU A 103 -13.98 11.98 5.94
C GLU A 103 -14.78 11.97 7.25
N SER A 104 -14.55 11.00 8.12
CA SER A 104 -15.24 10.90 9.42
C SER A 104 -14.78 12.01 10.38
N ALA A 105 -13.51 12.35 10.42
CA ALA A 105 -12.96 13.43 11.25
C ALA A 105 -13.53 14.80 10.84
N ASP A 106 -13.58 15.07 9.54
CA ASP A 106 -14.16 16.30 8.98
C ASP A 106 -15.65 16.43 9.36
N ASN A 107 -16.42 15.34 9.23
CA ASN A 107 -17.84 15.30 9.58
C ASN A 107 -18.09 15.51 11.08
N LEU A 108 -17.17 15.07 11.95
CA LEU A 108 -17.26 15.17 13.40
C LEU A 108 -16.61 16.44 13.96
N GLY A 109 -15.95 17.25 13.12
CA GLY A 109 -15.23 18.45 13.54
C GLY A 109 -13.98 18.19 14.42
N VAL A 110 -13.41 16.99 14.34
CA VAL A 110 -12.19 16.57 15.07
C VAL A 110 -10.98 16.85 14.19
N VAL A 111 -9.90 17.36 14.78
CA VAL A 111 -8.62 17.52 14.07
C VAL A 111 -7.93 16.16 13.98
N LEU A 112 -7.71 15.68 12.76
CA LEU A 112 -6.99 14.42 12.50
C LEU A 112 -5.62 14.71 11.89
N ASP A 113 -4.57 14.44 12.67
CA ASP A 113 -3.18 14.52 12.24
C ASP A 113 -2.69 13.11 11.88
N ILE A 114 -2.51 12.82 10.61
CA ILE A 114 -1.97 11.54 10.15
C ILE A 114 -0.47 11.67 9.96
N ASN A 115 0.28 10.99 10.80
CA ASN A 115 1.73 10.84 10.73
C ASN A 115 2.04 9.48 10.08
N ALA A 116 2.25 9.47 8.78
CA ALA A 116 2.69 8.28 8.08
C ALA A 116 4.21 8.16 8.21
N THR A 117 4.67 7.12 8.92
CA THR A 117 6.07 6.73 8.82
C THR A 117 6.25 6.08 7.47
N PRO A 118 7.22 6.52 6.65
CA PRO A 118 7.44 5.91 5.34
C PRO A 118 7.71 4.42 5.51
N GLU A 119 7.04 3.60 4.71
CA GLU A 119 7.36 2.17 4.64
C GLU A 119 8.82 2.01 4.20
N PRO A 120 9.55 0.98 4.66
CA PRO A 120 10.89 0.72 4.17
C PRO A 120 10.81 0.50 2.67
N ARG A 121 11.27 1.46 1.90
CA ARG A 121 11.16 1.49 0.45
C ARG A 121 12.50 1.27 -0.17
N LEU A 122 12.50 0.59 -1.29
CA LEU A 122 13.68 0.43 -2.11
C LEU A 122 14.20 1.77 -2.59
N PHE A 123 13.28 2.68 -2.91
CA PHE A 123 13.60 3.96 -3.52
C PHE A 123 12.89 5.11 -2.80
N THR A 124 13.58 6.22 -2.69
CA THR A 124 12.97 7.54 -2.49
C THR A 124 12.80 8.20 -3.85
N THR A 125 11.90 9.15 -3.92
CA THR A 125 11.65 9.85 -5.19
C THR A 125 12.30 11.21 -5.15
N LYS A 126 13.16 11.48 -6.12
CA LYS A 126 13.65 12.83 -6.38
C LYS A 126 12.57 13.60 -7.15
N MET A 127 12.18 14.74 -6.60
CA MET A 127 11.22 15.63 -7.23
C MET A 127 11.94 16.77 -7.93
N ASP A 128 11.48 17.10 -9.13
CA ASP A 128 11.89 18.29 -9.86
C ASP A 128 10.64 19.06 -10.29
N ASN A 129 10.51 20.31 -9.87
CA ASN A 129 9.36 21.19 -10.17
C ASN A 129 7.98 20.53 -9.87
N GLY A 130 7.88 19.71 -8.80
CA GLY A 130 6.66 19.03 -8.42
C GLY A 130 6.34 17.76 -9.22
N VAL A 131 7.26 17.32 -10.08
CA VAL A 131 7.17 16.10 -10.87
C VAL A 131 8.26 15.13 -10.43
N ALA A 132 7.94 13.83 -10.38
CA ALA A 132 8.93 12.80 -10.07
C ALA A 132 9.98 12.72 -11.19
N ALA A 133 11.23 13.03 -10.89
CA ALA A 133 12.33 13.04 -11.86
C ALA A 133 13.15 11.74 -11.81
N ALA A 134 13.32 11.16 -10.62
CA ALA A 134 14.08 9.92 -10.46
C ALA A 134 13.64 9.18 -9.19
N PHE A 135 13.88 7.87 -9.16
CA PHE A 135 13.89 7.06 -7.95
C PHE A 135 15.33 6.92 -7.48
N GLU A 136 15.62 7.34 -6.27
CA GLU A 136 16.94 7.21 -5.66
C GLU A 136 16.91 6.12 -4.59
N PRO A 137 18.01 5.40 -4.35
CA PRO A 137 18.09 4.45 -3.25
C PRO A 137 17.77 5.14 -1.93
N ASN A 138 17.10 4.45 -1.05
CA ASN A 138 16.83 4.99 0.29
C ASN A 138 18.17 5.22 1.02
N ALA A 139 18.34 6.38 1.62
CA ALA A 139 19.57 6.82 2.28
C ALA A 139 20.07 5.90 3.42
N GLY A 140 19.29 4.92 3.85
CA GLY A 140 19.70 3.88 4.81
C GLY A 140 20.58 2.77 4.23
N PHE A 141 20.84 2.76 2.91
CA PHE A 141 21.63 1.74 2.22
C PHE A 141 22.90 2.33 1.60
N ALA A 142 24.01 1.62 1.72
CA ALA A 142 25.30 2.10 1.23
C ALA A 142 25.40 2.15 -0.30
N ASN A 143 24.59 1.35 -0.99
CA ASN A 143 24.45 1.36 -2.45
C ASN A 143 23.12 0.72 -2.89
N GLU A 144 22.77 0.93 -4.15
CA GLU A 144 21.49 0.50 -4.76
C GLU A 144 21.30 -1.02 -4.78
N SER A 145 22.38 -1.74 -5.05
CA SER A 145 22.39 -3.21 -5.06
C SER A 145 22.15 -3.76 -3.65
N GLU A 146 22.69 -3.11 -2.63
CA GLU A 146 22.50 -3.47 -1.23
C GLU A 146 21.06 -3.16 -0.78
N ALA A 147 20.50 -2.00 -1.17
CA ALA A 147 19.13 -1.63 -0.90
C ALA A 147 18.15 -2.66 -1.47
N PHE A 148 18.31 -3.03 -2.72
CA PHE A 148 17.45 -4.02 -3.36
C PHE A 148 17.69 -5.42 -2.77
N SER A 149 18.93 -5.82 -2.55
CA SER A 149 19.27 -7.08 -1.90
C SER A 149 18.78 -7.13 -0.46
N ALA A 150 18.85 -6.07 0.30
CA ALA A 150 18.37 -6.00 1.68
C ALA A 150 16.83 -6.02 1.76
N CYS A 151 16.12 -5.40 0.83
CA CYS A 151 14.67 -5.44 0.77
C CYS A 151 14.13 -6.75 0.20
N LEU A 152 14.84 -7.38 -0.73
CA LEU A 152 14.45 -8.67 -1.32
C LEU A 152 15.00 -9.86 -0.53
N ALA A 153 16.17 -9.71 0.07
CA ALA A 153 16.82 -10.76 0.84
C ALA A 153 17.47 -10.13 2.08
N PRO A 154 16.71 -9.79 3.13
CA PRO A 154 17.34 -9.39 4.38
C PRO A 154 18.23 -10.53 4.84
N SER A 155 19.55 -10.30 4.78
CA SER A 155 20.62 -11.23 5.10
C SER A 155 20.22 -12.70 4.88
N LEU A 156 20.62 -13.28 3.77
CA LEU A 156 20.40 -14.66 3.30
C LEU A 156 20.84 -15.72 4.33
N GLY A 157 20.32 -15.67 5.54
CA GLY A 157 20.60 -16.59 6.61
C GLY A 157 19.32 -17.02 7.30
N VAL A 158 19.44 -18.02 8.14
CA VAL A 158 18.36 -18.54 9.00
C VAL A 158 17.60 -17.42 9.72
N ARG A 159 18.24 -16.28 10.00
CA ARG A 159 17.63 -15.10 10.61
C ARG A 159 16.60 -14.42 9.70
N GLY A 160 16.85 -14.36 8.39
CA GLY A 160 15.91 -13.75 7.44
C GLY A 160 14.61 -14.52 7.33
N ALA A 161 14.68 -15.84 7.19
CA ALA A 161 13.49 -16.69 7.12
C ALA A 161 12.68 -16.64 8.43
N LEU A 162 13.35 -16.61 9.59
CA LEU A 162 12.69 -16.48 10.88
C LEU A 162 11.99 -15.13 11.03
N HIS A 163 12.62 -14.05 10.58
CA HIS A 163 12.03 -12.71 10.58
C HIS A 163 10.70 -12.67 9.78
N TRP A 164 10.71 -13.19 8.55
CA TRP A 164 9.51 -13.20 7.70
C TRP A 164 8.42 -14.12 8.26
N THR A 165 8.80 -15.25 8.85
CA THR A 165 7.85 -16.15 9.52
C THR A 165 7.19 -15.47 10.71
N GLN A 166 7.95 -14.78 11.54
CA GLN A 166 7.41 -14.03 12.67
C GLN A 166 6.54 -12.87 12.20
N LEU A 167 7.01 -12.12 11.22
CA LEU A 167 6.25 -11.01 10.63
C LEU A 167 4.91 -11.53 10.09
N TRP A 168 4.89 -12.58 9.28
CA TRP A 168 3.66 -13.19 8.79
C TRP A 168 2.74 -13.63 9.93
N LYS A 169 3.29 -14.25 10.97
CA LYS A 169 2.51 -14.67 12.12
C LYS A 169 1.82 -13.50 12.80
N HIS A 170 2.54 -12.43 13.07
CA HIS A 170 2.02 -11.27 13.80
C HIS A 170 1.13 -10.38 12.93
N GLU A 171 1.47 -10.20 11.65
CA GLU A 171 0.84 -9.25 10.77
C GLU A 171 -0.34 -9.83 9.96
N ALA A 172 -0.38 -11.15 9.79
CA ALA A 172 -1.43 -11.83 9.02
C ALA A 172 -2.14 -12.91 9.81
N SER A 173 -1.42 -13.92 10.35
CA SER A 173 -2.06 -15.10 10.94
C SER A 173 -2.85 -14.78 12.20
N LEU A 174 -2.26 -14.05 13.16
CA LEU A 174 -2.96 -13.69 14.41
C LEU A 174 -4.13 -12.73 14.16
N PRO A 175 -4.01 -11.67 13.35
CA PRO A 175 -5.16 -10.84 12.96
C PRO A 175 -6.27 -11.64 12.25
N ALA A 176 -5.91 -12.56 11.34
CA ALA A 176 -6.87 -13.42 10.65
C ALA A 176 -7.63 -14.34 11.62
N MET A 177 -6.93 -14.96 12.58
CA MET A 177 -7.56 -15.76 13.64
C MET A 177 -8.54 -14.92 14.47
N ARG A 178 -8.13 -13.71 14.87
CA ARG A 178 -9.00 -12.78 15.61
C ARG A 178 -10.23 -12.36 14.81
N SER A 179 -10.11 -12.33 13.48
CA SER A 179 -11.24 -12.10 12.56
C SER A 179 -12.11 -13.35 12.32
N GLY A 180 -11.86 -14.44 13.04
CA GLY A 180 -12.65 -15.68 12.96
C GLY A 180 -12.16 -16.67 11.90
N LEU A 181 -11.04 -16.41 11.22
CA LEU A 181 -10.49 -17.34 10.24
C LEU A 181 -9.90 -18.59 10.92
N ARG A 182 -10.38 -19.78 10.51
CA ARG A 182 -9.92 -21.05 11.08
C ARG A 182 -8.91 -21.79 10.20
N LYS A 183 -8.93 -21.56 8.87
CA LYS A 183 -8.11 -22.27 7.87
C LYS A 183 -6.83 -21.49 7.55
N LEU A 184 -5.94 -21.33 8.51
CA LEU A 184 -4.71 -20.51 8.37
C LEU A 184 -3.74 -21.05 7.31
N ASP A 185 -3.58 -22.35 7.18
CA ASP A 185 -2.69 -22.97 6.19
C ASP A 185 -3.18 -22.70 4.76
N ALA A 186 -4.48 -22.77 4.56
CA ALA A 186 -5.08 -22.45 3.27
C ALA A 186 -4.97 -20.93 2.97
N PHE A 187 -5.16 -20.08 3.98
CA PHE A 187 -4.95 -18.64 3.87
C PHE A 187 -3.49 -18.30 3.49
N TYR A 188 -2.53 -18.95 4.14
CA TYR A 188 -1.11 -18.83 3.80
C TYR A 188 -0.83 -19.29 2.37
N SER A 189 -1.44 -20.40 1.93
CA SER A 189 -1.30 -20.92 0.57
C SER A 189 -1.83 -19.93 -0.48
N VAL A 190 -2.97 -19.28 -0.20
CA VAL A 190 -3.51 -18.20 -1.06
C VAL A 190 -2.55 -17.02 -1.13
N ALA A 191 -2.02 -16.57 0.01
CA ALA A 191 -1.05 -15.49 0.04
C ALA A 191 0.21 -15.81 -0.78
N ARG A 192 0.69 -17.06 -0.74
CA ARG A 192 1.81 -17.54 -1.56
C ARG A 192 1.51 -17.48 -3.06
N LEU A 193 0.32 -17.88 -3.48
CA LEU A 193 -0.09 -17.79 -4.88
C LEU A 193 -0.17 -16.33 -5.34
N LEU A 194 -0.74 -15.45 -4.52
CA LEU A 194 -0.80 -14.01 -4.79
C LEU A 194 0.61 -13.38 -4.89
N ALA A 195 1.54 -13.81 -4.05
CA ALA A 195 2.91 -13.32 -4.10
C ALA A 195 3.62 -13.69 -5.42
N ARG A 196 3.34 -14.88 -5.96
CA ARG A 196 3.87 -15.32 -7.26
C ARG A 196 3.24 -14.59 -8.45
N THR A 197 2.07 -13.98 -8.27
CA THR A 197 1.34 -13.23 -9.29
C THR A 197 1.35 -11.73 -9.04
N THR A 198 2.25 -11.25 -8.17
CA THR A 198 2.39 -9.81 -7.89
C THR A 198 2.58 -9.02 -9.19
N ALA A 199 2.03 -7.81 -9.25
CA ALA A 199 2.04 -6.92 -10.41
C ALA A 199 1.38 -7.50 -11.69
N SER A 200 0.82 -8.70 -11.64
CA SER A 200 0.09 -9.31 -12.77
C SER A 200 -1.42 -9.23 -12.56
N ALA A 201 -2.18 -9.25 -13.67
CA ALA A 201 -3.64 -9.27 -13.59
C ALA A 201 -4.14 -10.61 -13.01
N VAL A 202 -4.81 -10.55 -11.86
CA VAL A 202 -5.20 -11.72 -11.08
C VAL A 202 -6.50 -12.32 -11.60
N ASN A 203 -6.50 -13.63 -11.80
CA ASN A 203 -7.71 -14.42 -12.05
C ASN A 203 -8.11 -15.16 -10.76
N TRP A 204 -9.11 -14.66 -10.06
CA TRP A 204 -9.57 -15.21 -8.78
C TRP A 204 -10.03 -16.66 -8.88
N SER A 205 -10.66 -17.04 -10.00
CA SER A 205 -11.10 -18.42 -10.22
C SER A 205 -9.92 -19.38 -10.38
N GLU A 206 -8.84 -18.92 -10.99
CA GLU A 206 -7.62 -19.72 -11.13
C GLU A 206 -6.89 -19.87 -9.80
N ILE A 207 -6.75 -18.78 -9.04
CA ILE A 207 -6.21 -18.85 -7.66
C ILE A 207 -7.04 -19.82 -6.83
N GLY A 208 -8.38 -19.74 -6.92
CA GLY A 208 -9.29 -20.65 -6.22
C GLY A 208 -9.09 -22.10 -6.61
N ARG A 209 -8.93 -22.38 -7.90
CA ARG A 209 -8.66 -23.75 -8.41
C ARG A 209 -7.33 -24.28 -7.91
N LEU A 210 -6.27 -23.48 -7.92
CA LEU A 210 -4.94 -23.86 -7.44
C LEU A 210 -4.89 -24.07 -5.92
N ALA A 211 -5.60 -23.22 -5.18
CA ALA A 211 -5.69 -23.32 -3.72
C ALA A 211 -6.75 -24.32 -3.24
N GLN A 212 -7.59 -24.85 -4.13
CA GLN A 212 -8.78 -25.67 -3.82
C GLN A 212 -9.76 -24.95 -2.86
N ILE A 213 -9.93 -23.65 -3.07
CA ILE A 213 -10.78 -22.75 -2.28
C ILE A 213 -11.76 -22.03 -3.23
N PRO A 214 -13.05 -21.89 -2.85
CA PRO A 214 -14.00 -21.12 -3.66
C PRO A 214 -13.53 -19.69 -3.90
N SER A 215 -13.73 -19.14 -5.10
CA SER A 215 -13.28 -17.79 -5.48
C SER A 215 -13.88 -16.69 -4.60
N VAL A 216 -15.08 -16.87 -4.08
CA VAL A 216 -15.70 -15.94 -3.12
C VAL A 216 -14.88 -15.86 -1.84
N THR A 217 -14.48 -17.01 -1.29
CA THR A 217 -13.64 -17.08 -0.09
C THR A 217 -12.25 -16.49 -0.35
N ILE A 218 -11.69 -16.70 -1.57
CA ILE A 218 -10.43 -16.04 -1.96
C ILE A 218 -10.56 -14.52 -1.88
N LEU A 219 -11.64 -13.96 -2.43
CA LEU A 219 -11.90 -12.52 -2.41
C LEU A 219 -12.03 -11.98 -0.98
N GLU A 220 -12.70 -12.71 -0.09
CA GLU A 220 -12.80 -12.36 1.33
C GLU A 220 -11.41 -12.33 1.99
N TRP A 221 -10.57 -13.33 1.72
CA TRP A 221 -9.22 -13.42 2.29
C TRP A 221 -8.28 -12.36 1.75
N VAL A 222 -8.40 -12.02 0.46
CA VAL A 222 -7.62 -10.93 -0.15
C VAL A 222 -8.00 -9.59 0.47
N LYS A 223 -9.30 -9.35 0.72
CA LYS A 223 -9.76 -8.16 1.45
C LYS A 223 -9.25 -8.12 2.89
N LEU A 224 -9.09 -9.27 3.56
CA LEU A 224 -8.42 -9.30 4.86
C LEU A 224 -6.96 -8.89 4.77
N LEU A 225 -6.22 -9.38 3.78
CA LEU A 225 -4.82 -8.98 3.57
C LEU A 225 -4.70 -7.48 3.26
N GLU A 226 -5.62 -6.93 2.46
CA GLU A 226 -5.70 -5.49 2.18
C GLU A 226 -6.03 -4.69 3.45
N LYS A 227 -7.00 -5.15 4.24
CA LYS A 227 -7.36 -4.57 5.53
C LYS A 227 -6.19 -4.55 6.51
N PHE A 228 -5.40 -5.62 6.56
CA PHE A 228 -4.18 -5.69 7.38
C PHE A 228 -3.02 -4.85 6.80
N ALA A 229 -3.26 -4.10 5.72
CA ALA A 229 -2.28 -3.30 5.02
C ALA A 229 -1.04 -4.09 4.56
N LEU A 230 -1.22 -5.37 4.18
CA LEU A 230 -0.16 -6.23 3.65
C LEU A 230 -0.04 -6.14 2.14
N LEU A 231 -1.14 -5.84 1.46
CA LEU A 231 -1.20 -5.64 0.01
C LEU A 231 -2.24 -4.57 -0.36
N ASP A 232 -2.15 -4.10 -1.59
CA ASP A 232 -3.15 -3.23 -2.23
C ASP A 232 -3.75 -3.96 -3.44
N ILE A 233 -5.07 -3.80 -3.63
CA ILE A 233 -5.78 -4.24 -4.82
C ILE A 233 -5.90 -3.05 -5.76
N VAL A 234 -5.30 -3.15 -6.95
CA VAL A 234 -5.30 -2.08 -7.95
C VAL A 234 -6.23 -2.48 -9.10
N PRO A 235 -7.36 -1.78 -9.28
CA PRO A 235 -8.35 -2.11 -10.29
C PRO A 235 -7.86 -1.80 -11.70
N ALA A 236 -8.52 -2.39 -12.70
CA ALA A 236 -8.35 -1.99 -14.09
C ALA A 236 -9.15 -0.70 -14.39
N VAL A 237 -8.58 0.17 -15.21
CA VAL A 237 -9.31 1.34 -15.74
C VAL A 237 -10.43 0.88 -16.67
N ASN A 238 -11.63 1.36 -16.46
CA ASN A 238 -12.75 1.09 -17.34
C ASN A 238 -12.90 2.22 -18.38
N LEU A 239 -12.63 1.90 -19.64
CA LEU A 239 -12.80 2.83 -20.78
C LEU A 239 -14.05 2.51 -21.64
N LYS A 240 -14.96 1.67 -21.13
CA LYS A 240 -16.22 1.39 -21.87
C LYS A 240 -17.04 2.69 -22.05
N PRO A 241 -17.75 2.90 -23.17
CA PRO A 241 -17.88 1.96 -24.31
C PRO A 241 -16.74 2.01 -25.34
N GLN A 242 -15.75 2.87 -25.19
CA GLN A 242 -14.70 3.10 -26.21
C GLN A 242 -13.78 1.89 -26.41
N ARG A 243 -13.57 1.09 -25.35
CA ARG A 243 -12.69 -0.09 -25.37
C ARG A 243 -13.23 -1.23 -24.52
N ARG A 244 -12.99 -2.47 -24.97
CA ARG A 244 -13.23 -3.68 -24.15
C ARG A 244 -12.03 -3.87 -23.21
N THR A 245 -12.17 -3.39 -21.97
CA THR A 245 -11.17 -3.55 -20.93
C THR A 245 -11.26 -4.92 -20.28
N LEU A 246 -10.12 -5.45 -19.83
CA LEU A 246 -10.03 -6.64 -19.00
C LEU A 246 -10.17 -6.19 -17.53
N ASP A 247 -11.27 -6.58 -16.89
CA ASP A 247 -11.61 -6.11 -15.52
C ASP A 247 -10.94 -6.97 -14.42
N ARG A 248 -9.69 -7.40 -14.64
CA ARG A 248 -8.93 -8.17 -13.65
C ARG A 248 -8.02 -7.23 -12.88
N PRO A 249 -8.10 -7.18 -11.53
CA PRO A 249 -7.21 -6.33 -10.74
C PRO A 249 -5.80 -6.89 -10.71
N LYS A 250 -4.84 -6.01 -10.37
CA LYS A 250 -3.49 -6.38 -9.96
C LYS A 250 -3.39 -6.34 -8.43
N VAL A 251 -2.42 -7.08 -7.88
CA VAL A 251 -2.09 -7.06 -6.46
C VAL A 251 -0.65 -6.58 -6.30
N TYR A 252 -0.45 -5.61 -5.41
CA TYR A 252 0.87 -5.12 -5.02
C TYR A 252 1.06 -5.28 -3.52
N TRP A 253 2.16 -5.90 -3.13
CA TRP A 253 2.50 -6.10 -1.73
C TRP A 253 3.12 -4.83 -1.15
N ARG A 254 2.73 -4.48 0.06
CA ARG A 254 3.28 -3.33 0.78
C ARG A 254 4.75 -3.51 1.13
N HIS A 255 5.21 -4.75 1.22
CA HIS A 255 6.59 -5.10 1.48
C HIS A 255 7.11 -6.08 0.43
N PRO A 256 7.96 -5.64 -0.52
CA PRO A 256 8.50 -6.52 -1.58
C PRO A 256 9.28 -7.73 -1.03
N GLY A 257 10.01 -7.59 0.09
CA GLY A 257 10.71 -8.70 0.73
C GLY A 257 9.76 -9.76 1.31
N LEU A 258 8.63 -9.35 1.90
CA LEU A 258 7.59 -10.30 2.33
C LEU A 258 6.99 -11.03 1.12
N CYS A 259 6.75 -10.31 0.02
CA CYS A 259 6.28 -10.89 -1.24
C CYS A 259 7.25 -11.96 -1.76
N LEU A 260 8.53 -11.63 -1.82
CA LEU A 260 9.57 -12.58 -2.26
C LEU A 260 9.62 -13.82 -1.36
N TRP A 261 9.57 -13.65 -0.04
CA TRP A 261 9.54 -14.77 0.90
C TRP A 261 8.31 -15.65 0.72
N LEU A 262 7.12 -15.06 0.62
CA LEU A 262 5.87 -15.79 0.37
C LEU A 262 5.90 -16.53 -0.96
N SER A 263 6.53 -15.97 -2.00
CA SER A 263 6.66 -16.66 -3.29
C SER A 263 7.42 -17.98 -3.19
N GLY A 264 8.26 -18.14 -2.15
CA GLY A 264 9.14 -19.27 -1.96
C GLY A 264 10.39 -19.24 -2.86
N GLN A 265 10.71 -18.09 -3.46
CA GLN A 265 11.77 -17.92 -4.47
C GLN A 265 12.95 -17.07 -3.98
N MET A 266 13.16 -16.97 -2.65
CA MET A 266 14.23 -16.17 -2.07
C MET A 266 15.64 -16.55 -2.58
N ASN A 267 15.88 -17.84 -2.76
CA ASN A 267 17.20 -18.36 -3.15
C ASN A 267 17.43 -18.34 -4.67
N CYS A 268 16.37 -18.28 -5.46
CA CYS A 268 16.42 -18.28 -6.90
C CYS A 268 15.23 -17.48 -7.45
N CYS A 269 15.39 -16.15 -7.46
CA CYS A 269 14.35 -15.26 -7.96
C CYS A 269 14.44 -15.18 -9.50
N PRO A 270 13.44 -15.70 -10.26
CA PRO A 270 13.41 -15.58 -11.70
C PRO A 270 13.33 -14.13 -12.16
N ASP A 271 13.85 -13.81 -13.35
CA ASP A 271 13.85 -12.44 -13.87
C ASP A 271 12.44 -11.87 -14.01
N THR A 272 11.47 -12.70 -14.37
CA THR A 272 10.05 -12.30 -14.42
C THR A 272 9.51 -11.86 -13.07
N LEU A 273 9.89 -12.53 -11.98
CA LEU A 273 9.49 -12.11 -10.64
C LEU A 273 10.28 -10.87 -10.18
N ARG A 274 11.55 -10.74 -10.57
CA ARG A 274 12.36 -9.54 -10.30
C ARG A 274 11.73 -8.30 -10.92
N LEU A 275 11.32 -8.39 -12.19
CA LEU A 275 10.62 -7.31 -12.88
C LEU A 275 9.29 -6.98 -12.18
N ALA A 276 8.52 -7.97 -11.79
CA ALA A 276 7.27 -7.79 -11.07
C ALA A 276 7.48 -7.12 -9.69
N LEU A 277 8.55 -7.49 -8.96
CA LEU A 277 8.91 -6.85 -7.69
C LEU A 277 9.42 -5.43 -7.90
N PHE A 278 10.13 -5.15 -9.00
CA PHE A 278 10.51 -3.80 -9.38
C PHE A 278 9.26 -2.94 -9.69
N GLU A 279 8.31 -3.46 -10.46
CA GLU A 279 7.03 -2.79 -10.70
C GLU A 279 6.29 -2.52 -9.37
N ASN A 280 6.30 -3.48 -8.46
CA ASN A 280 5.73 -3.31 -7.12
C ASN A 280 6.43 -2.19 -6.34
N ALA A 281 7.76 -2.10 -6.39
CA ALA A 281 8.52 -1.03 -5.73
C ALA A 281 8.24 0.34 -6.35
N VAL A 282 8.14 0.42 -7.67
CA VAL A 282 7.73 1.64 -8.39
C VAL A 282 6.32 2.07 -7.98
N TYR A 283 5.37 1.12 -7.90
CA TYR A 283 4.03 1.39 -7.41
C TYR A 283 4.06 2.04 -6.02
N LEU A 284 4.82 1.48 -5.08
CA LEU A 284 4.94 2.02 -3.73
C LEU A 284 5.54 3.43 -3.73
N ALA A 285 6.59 3.67 -4.52
CA ALA A 285 7.20 4.99 -4.65
C ALA A 285 6.22 6.02 -5.24
N LEU A 286 5.46 5.64 -6.26
CA LEU A 286 4.41 6.51 -6.82
C LEU A 286 3.29 6.80 -5.80
N CYS A 287 2.99 5.86 -4.91
CA CYS A 287 2.04 6.09 -3.81
C CYS A 287 2.46 7.22 -2.87
N ASP A 288 3.77 7.44 -2.71
CA ASP A 288 4.30 8.57 -1.90
C ASP A 288 4.20 9.89 -2.62
N ILE A 289 4.46 9.87 -3.92
CA ILE A 289 4.35 11.06 -4.77
C ILE A 289 2.91 11.55 -4.82
N TYR A 290 1.98 10.62 -4.91
CA TYR A 290 0.55 10.89 -5.09
C TYR A 290 -0.26 10.39 -3.90
N PRO A 291 -0.09 10.97 -2.70
CA PRO A 291 -0.80 10.50 -1.51
C PRO A 291 -2.31 10.73 -1.67
N GLY A 292 -3.07 9.70 -1.35
CA GLY A 292 -4.54 9.75 -1.41
C GLY A 292 -5.15 9.65 -2.82
N THR A 293 -4.35 9.51 -3.88
CA THR A 293 -4.87 9.32 -5.24
C THR A 293 -5.25 7.87 -5.51
N THR A 294 -6.11 7.67 -6.51
CA THR A 294 -6.49 6.34 -6.97
C THR A 294 -5.50 5.83 -7.99
N PHE A 295 -4.99 4.62 -7.75
CA PHE A 295 -4.16 3.88 -8.70
C PHE A 295 -5.00 2.86 -9.46
N ALA A 296 -4.63 2.64 -10.71
CA ALA A 296 -5.22 1.64 -11.57
C ALA A 296 -4.15 1.07 -12.54
N HIS A 297 -4.54 0.09 -13.33
CA HIS A 297 -3.78 -0.34 -14.50
C HIS A 297 -4.73 -0.43 -15.69
N PHE A 298 -4.20 -0.57 -16.89
CA PHE A 298 -5.02 -0.76 -18.08
C PHE A 298 -4.58 -1.98 -18.88
N ALA A 299 -5.55 -2.78 -19.31
CA ALA A 299 -5.38 -3.83 -20.29
C ALA A 299 -6.67 -3.97 -21.11
N ASP A 300 -6.55 -4.21 -22.41
CA ASP A 300 -7.70 -4.46 -23.28
C ASP A 300 -7.53 -5.73 -24.13
N THR A 301 -8.58 -6.09 -24.86
CA THR A 301 -8.59 -7.27 -25.74
C THR A 301 -7.68 -7.13 -26.98
N ASN A 302 -7.17 -5.93 -27.27
CA ASN A 302 -6.24 -5.65 -28.37
C ASN A 302 -4.79 -5.65 -27.89
N HIS A 303 -4.53 -6.20 -26.68
CA HIS A 303 -3.20 -6.28 -26.04
C HIS A 303 -2.56 -4.91 -25.75
N VAL A 304 -3.35 -3.82 -25.76
CA VAL A 304 -2.87 -2.52 -25.28
C VAL A 304 -2.84 -2.57 -23.76
N THR A 305 -1.68 -2.32 -23.19
CA THR A 305 -1.48 -2.36 -21.73
C THR A 305 -0.83 -1.08 -21.22
N CYS A 306 -1.13 -0.73 -19.97
CA CYS A 306 -0.41 0.25 -19.18
C CYS A 306 -0.30 -0.31 -17.75
N PRO A 307 0.90 -0.61 -17.26
CA PRO A 307 1.07 -1.30 -15.98
C PRO A 307 0.63 -0.47 -14.78
N LEU A 308 0.89 0.83 -14.79
CA LEU A 308 0.57 1.74 -13.69
C LEU A 308 -0.09 3.01 -14.22
N VAL A 309 -1.21 3.34 -13.64
CA VAL A 309 -2.03 4.51 -13.97
C VAL A 309 -2.39 5.24 -12.68
N VAL A 310 -2.21 6.55 -12.66
CA VAL A 310 -2.61 7.42 -11.54
C VAL A 310 -3.72 8.35 -12.01
N ASP A 311 -4.81 8.44 -11.28
CA ASP A 311 -5.88 9.41 -11.54
C ASP A 311 -5.52 10.76 -10.92
N ILE A 312 -5.20 11.73 -11.74
CA ILE A 312 -4.90 13.09 -11.32
C ILE A 312 -6.02 14.01 -11.80
N ASN A 313 -6.91 14.39 -10.88
CA ASN A 313 -8.03 15.28 -11.16
C ASN A 313 -8.93 14.82 -12.34
N GLY A 314 -9.20 13.52 -12.42
CA GLY A 314 -10.04 12.94 -13.46
C GLY A 314 -9.33 12.68 -14.79
N ARG A 315 -8.02 12.87 -14.84
CA ARG A 315 -7.16 12.56 -15.98
C ARG A 315 -6.09 11.56 -15.59
N TYR A 316 -5.87 10.56 -16.42
CA TYR A 316 -4.95 9.47 -16.14
C TYR A 316 -3.50 9.79 -16.55
N GLN A 317 -2.58 9.76 -15.61
CA GLN A 317 -1.15 9.74 -15.86
C GLN A 317 -0.66 8.31 -15.97
N ALA A 318 -0.02 7.96 -17.06
CA ALA A 318 0.49 6.61 -17.34
C ALA A 318 1.97 6.49 -17.01
N TYR A 319 2.36 5.34 -16.43
CA TYR A 319 3.75 4.96 -16.18
C TYR A 319 4.01 3.58 -16.76
N TYR A 320 5.14 3.43 -17.45
CA TYR A 320 5.58 2.19 -18.09
C TYR A 320 6.96 1.81 -17.58
N ILE A 321 7.18 0.52 -17.41
CA ILE A 321 8.49 -0.04 -17.07
C ILE A 321 9.03 -0.70 -18.34
N CYS A 322 10.25 -0.33 -18.71
CA CYS A 322 10.88 -0.75 -19.98
C CYS A 322 12.23 -1.39 -19.70
N GLU A 323 12.40 -2.66 -20.08
CA GLU A 323 13.66 -3.39 -19.96
C GLU A 323 14.64 -3.08 -21.12
N ASN A 324 14.09 -2.67 -22.27
CA ASN A 324 14.84 -2.40 -23.48
C ASN A 324 14.11 -1.39 -24.39
N ASP A 325 14.77 -0.99 -25.47
CA ASP A 325 14.22 -0.03 -26.42
C ASP A 325 12.97 -0.56 -27.15
N GLU A 326 12.87 -1.86 -27.41
CA GLU A 326 11.69 -2.47 -28.05
C GLU A 326 10.46 -2.32 -27.17
N GLN A 327 10.59 -2.61 -25.87
CA GLN A 327 9.50 -2.41 -24.91
C GLN A 327 9.16 -0.92 -24.75
N ARG A 328 10.16 -0.05 -24.80
CA ARG A 328 9.96 1.40 -24.78
C ARG A 328 9.11 1.86 -25.96
N GLU A 329 9.44 1.43 -27.17
CA GLU A 329 8.67 1.76 -28.37
C GLU A 329 7.25 1.18 -28.33
N LEU A 330 7.11 -0.06 -27.85
CA LEU A 330 5.80 -0.68 -27.65
C LEU A 330 4.95 0.10 -26.66
N SER A 331 5.53 0.51 -25.54
CA SER A 331 4.86 1.33 -24.52
C SER A 331 4.39 2.67 -25.06
N LEU A 332 5.19 3.33 -25.89
CA LEU A 332 4.80 4.58 -26.55
C LEU A 332 3.67 4.37 -27.57
N ARG A 333 3.67 3.26 -28.32
CA ARG A 333 2.55 2.89 -29.21
C ARG A 333 1.26 2.66 -28.42
N HIS A 334 1.35 1.94 -27.30
CA HIS A 334 0.22 1.73 -26.38
C HIS A 334 -0.29 3.05 -25.85
N HIS A 335 0.62 3.91 -25.36
CA HIS A 335 0.27 5.21 -24.80
C HIS A 335 -0.43 6.10 -25.83
N LYS A 336 0.11 6.19 -27.06
CA LYS A 336 -0.52 6.95 -28.15
C LYS A 336 -1.95 6.48 -28.42
N SER A 337 -2.20 5.18 -28.31
CA SER A 337 -3.54 4.61 -28.45
C SER A 337 -4.47 5.02 -27.29
N LEU A 338 -3.94 5.13 -26.05
CA LEU A 338 -4.69 5.54 -24.87
C LEU A 338 -4.99 7.04 -24.87
N VAL A 339 -4.04 7.88 -25.27
CA VAL A 339 -4.26 9.36 -25.39
C VAL A 339 -5.39 9.69 -26.33
N ARG A 340 -5.59 8.92 -27.41
CA ARG A 340 -6.73 9.07 -28.33
C ARG A 340 -8.10 8.93 -27.69
N THR A 341 -8.19 8.33 -26.51
CA THR A 341 -9.45 8.23 -25.74
C THR A 341 -9.84 9.54 -25.07
N GLY A 342 -8.95 10.53 -25.04
CA GLY A 342 -9.14 11.82 -24.36
C GLY A 342 -9.05 11.78 -22.84
N ARG A 343 -8.83 10.60 -22.23
CA ARG A 343 -8.78 10.42 -20.78
C ARG A 343 -7.36 10.36 -20.23
N PHE A 344 -6.36 10.14 -21.06
CA PHE A 344 -4.96 10.06 -20.67
C PHE A 344 -4.22 11.36 -21.00
N HIS A 345 -3.24 11.71 -20.15
CA HIS A 345 -2.30 12.77 -20.44
C HIS A 345 -1.48 12.42 -21.68
N PRO A 346 -1.08 13.42 -22.52
CA PRO A 346 -0.17 13.18 -23.65
C PRO A 346 1.19 12.67 -23.23
N GLN A 347 1.65 13.06 -22.03
CA GLN A 347 2.92 12.64 -21.47
C GLN A 347 2.81 11.28 -20.78
N ALA A 348 3.75 10.38 -21.06
CA ALA A 348 3.94 9.14 -20.34
C ALA A 348 5.23 9.18 -19.53
N GLY A 349 5.22 8.65 -18.32
CA GLY A 349 6.43 8.35 -17.56
C GLY A 349 7.01 7.01 -18.00
N LEU A 350 8.24 7.01 -18.52
CA LEU A 350 8.97 5.81 -18.90
C LEU A 350 10.07 5.56 -17.86
N ILE A 351 10.08 4.36 -17.29
CA ILE A 351 11.00 3.95 -16.22
C ILE A 351 11.84 2.81 -16.75
N ALA A 352 13.14 3.05 -16.90
CA ALA A 352 14.05 2.02 -17.37
C ALA A 352 14.32 0.99 -16.27
N TYR A 353 14.14 -0.29 -16.57
CA TYR A 353 14.59 -1.41 -15.75
C TYR A 353 15.89 -1.93 -16.34
N GLN A 354 16.99 -1.69 -15.67
CA GLN A 354 18.32 -2.14 -16.13
C GLN A 354 18.90 -3.20 -15.17
N GLY A 355 18.08 -4.12 -14.73
CA GLY A 355 18.47 -4.98 -13.61
C GLY A 355 18.49 -4.18 -12.31
N MET A 356 19.05 -4.74 -11.25
CA MET A 356 18.90 -4.23 -9.88
C MET A 356 19.86 -3.11 -9.46
N THR A 357 20.51 -2.41 -10.40
CA THR A 357 21.68 -1.57 -10.10
C THR A 357 21.47 -0.07 -10.26
N ILE A 358 20.26 0.45 -10.53
CA ILE A 358 20.13 1.84 -11.00
C ILE A 358 18.99 2.58 -10.33
N PRO A 359 19.20 3.87 -9.93
CA PRO A 359 18.11 4.79 -9.74
C PRO A 359 17.30 4.84 -11.04
N ALA A 360 16.05 4.45 -10.97
CA ALA A 360 15.20 4.44 -12.15
C ALA A 360 14.83 5.89 -12.50
N LEU A 361 15.52 6.44 -13.51
CA LEU A 361 15.18 7.74 -14.04
C LEU A 361 13.81 7.68 -14.71
N ILE A 362 12.90 8.58 -14.33
CA ILE A 362 11.61 8.72 -15.01
C ILE A 362 11.79 9.67 -16.17
N THR A 363 11.76 9.14 -17.39
CA THR A 363 11.76 9.95 -18.58
C THR A 363 10.33 10.23 -19.01
N TYR A 364 9.92 11.49 -19.05
CA TYR A 364 8.63 11.89 -19.57
C TYR A 364 8.69 12.10 -21.08
N VAL A 365 7.85 11.37 -21.81
CA VAL A 365 7.75 11.46 -23.26
C VAL A 365 6.34 11.88 -23.64
N GLU A 366 6.22 12.97 -24.40
CA GLU A 366 4.94 13.41 -24.95
C GLU A 366 4.70 12.74 -26.30
N VAL A 367 3.53 12.11 -26.45
CA VAL A 367 3.11 11.51 -27.72
C VAL A 367 2.17 12.46 -28.46
N ALA A 368 2.61 12.94 -29.62
CA ALA A 368 1.76 13.72 -30.50
C ALA A 368 0.61 12.86 -31.03
N VAL A 369 -0.62 13.30 -30.81
CA VAL A 369 -1.82 12.72 -31.39
C VAL A 369 -2.32 13.69 -32.46
N ALA A 370 -2.28 13.25 -33.73
CA ALA A 370 -2.84 14.06 -34.80
C ALA A 370 -4.31 14.40 -34.48
N SER A 371 -4.64 15.68 -34.48
CA SER A 371 -6.03 16.15 -34.36
C SER A 371 -6.84 15.47 -35.47
N ARG A 372 -7.89 14.74 -35.13
CA ARG A 372 -8.87 14.33 -36.13
C ARG A 372 -9.52 15.63 -36.67
N LYS A 373 -9.20 15.97 -37.89
CA LYS A 373 -9.97 16.96 -38.65
C LYS A 373 -11.36 16.41 -38.93
#